data_df6d6c4cb0108dbd21c59110c8d318fa
#
_entry.id   df6d6c4cb0108dbd21c59110c8d318fa
#
_cell.length_a   1.000
_cell.length_b   1.000
_cell.length_c   1.000
_cell.angle_alpha   90.00
_cell.angle_beta   90.00
_cell.angle_gamma   90.00
#
_symmetry.space_group_name_H-M   'P 1'
#
loop_
_entity.id
_entity.type
_entity.pdbx_description
1 polymer ?
#
loop_
_entity_poly.entity_id
_entity_poly.type
_entity_poly.pdbx_seq_one_letter_code
_entity_poly.pdbx_strand_id
1 'polypeptide(L)'
;ALSSAASDVYKRQVADYVDVTAYSKYVMLNVSGGILFNSGKSELTSEARSLLDKVADALIEYDDNVITIEGHTDSVPINTSLFPNNMMLSLYRAYSVFDFFVSEKGFSDQTMSSSGRGDAVPIATNDTPEGRAQNRRVEIKVYNSINS
;
A
#
# COMPACT_ATOMS: atom_id res chain seq x y z
N ALA A 1 -17.10 -0.72 -12.74
CA ALA A 1 -16.77 -1.86 -11.86
C ALA A 1 -15.81 -1.48 -10.75
N LEU A 2 -14.71 -0.80 -11.05
CA LEU A 2 -13.74 -0.38 -10.01
C LEU A 2 -14.25 0.73 -9.12
N SER A 3 -15.22 1.55 -9.56
CA SER A 3 -15.87 2.53 -8.69
C SER A 3 -16.63 1.87 -7.54
N SER A 4 -17.11 0.63 -7.74
CA SER A 4 -17.71 -0.17 -6.66
C SER A 4 -16.67 -0.58 -5.62
N ALA A 5 -15.46 -0.92 -6.04
CA ALA A 5 -14.36 -1.24 -5.11
C ALA A 5 -14.03 -0.03 -4.24
N ALA A 6 -13.93 1.15 -4.83
CA ALA A 6 -13.67 2.39 -4.09
C ALA A 6 -14.78 2.65 -3.06
N SER A 7 -16.05 2.50 -3.47
CA SER A 7 -17.20 2.67 -2.59
C SER A 7 -17.18 1.66 -1.44
N ASP A 8 -16.84 0.39 -1.72
CA ASP A 8 -16.77 -0.66 -0.71
C ASP A 8 -15.68 -0.41 0.32
N VAL A 9 -14.53 0.12 -0.10
CA VAL A 9 -13.45 0.50 0.82
C VAL A 9 -13.96 1.57 1.80
N TYR A 10 -14.63 2.61 1.30
CA TYR A 10 -15.18 3.65 2.17
C TYR A 10 -16.26 3.11 3.11
N LYS A 11 -17.15 2.23 2.63
CA LYS A 11 -18.21 1.63 3.45
C LYS A 11 -17.69 0.78 4.60
N ARG A 12 -16.45 0.27 4.50
CA ARG A 12 -15.83 -0.51 5.57
C ARG A 12 -15.13 0.34 6.61
N GLN A 13 -15.33 1.67 6.58
CA GLN A 13 -14.84 2.60 7.59
C GLN A 13 -13.31 2.68 7.69
N VAL A 14 -12.63 2.61 6.55
CA VAL A 14 -11.16 2.73 6.50
C VAL A 14 -10.69 4.09 5.99
N ALA A 15 -11.62 5.02 5.72
CA ALA A 15 -11.34 6.30 5.07
C ALA A 15 -10.36 7.19 5.84
N ASP A 16 -10.25 7.04 7.17
CA ASP A 16 -9.30 7.83 7.97
C ASP A 16 -7.84 7.49 7.70
N TYR A 17 -7.58 6.30 7.14
CA TYR A 17 -6.22 5.78 6.95
C TYR A 17 -5.91 5.46 5.49
N VAL A 18 -6.91 5.48 4.63
CA VAL A 18 -6.78 5.11 3.22
C VAL A 18 -7.43 6.19 2.38
N ASP A 19 -6.62 6.81 1.52
CA ASP A 19 -7.12 7.72 0.49
C ASP A 19 -7.39 6.91 -0.77
N VAL A 20 -8.62 6.96 -1.28
CA VAL A 20 -9.02 6.25 -2.48
C VAL A 20 -9.21 7.23 -3.62
N THR A 21 -8.50 7.02 -4.71
CA THR A 21 -8.60 7.85 -5.92
C THR A 21 -8.89 6.96 -7.12
N ALA A 22 -9.95 7.28 -7.85
CA ALA A 22 -10.31 6.57 -9.07
C ALA A 22 -9.70 7.28 -10.28
N TYR A 23 -8.89 6.55 -11.03
CA TYR A 23 -8.35 6.97 -12.32
C TYR A 23 -9.03 6.19 -13.42
N SER A 24 -8.81 6.57 -14.69
CA SER A 24 -9.49 5.91 -15.81
C SER A 24 -9.09 4.44 -15.98
N LYS A 25 -7.86 4.07 -15.59
CA LYS A 25 -7.34 2.72 -15.80
C LYS A 25 -7.20 1.91 -14.52
N TYR A 26 -7.24 2.56 -13.36
CA TYR A 26 -7.07 1.89 -12.08
C TYR A 26 -7.66 2.71 -10.94
N VAL A 27 -7.90 2.04 -9.84
CA VAL A 27 -8.21 2.68 -8.56
C VAL A 27 -6.98 2.56 -7.68
N MET A 28 -6.56 3.66 -7.07
CA MET A 28 -5.42 3.67 -6.16
C MET A 28 -5.88 3.87 -4.73
N LEU A 29 -5.41 2.97 -3.86
CA LEU A 29 -5.54 3.12 -2.41
C LEU A 29 -4.17 3.54 -1.88
N ASN A 30 -4.12 4.71 -1.25
CA ASN A 30 -2.91 5.23 -0.61
C ASN A 30 -3.04 5.02 0.89
N VAL A 31 -2.19 4.16 1.45
CA VAL A 31 -2.25 3.77 2.86
C VAL A 31 -1.07 4.38 3.60
N SER A 32 -1.35 5.09 4.69
CA SER A 32 -0.30 5.71 5.51
C SER A 32 0.66 4.68 6.08
N GLY A 33 1.97 4.91 5.91
CA GLY A 33 3.01 4.06 6.49
C GLY A 33 3.03 4.09 8.00
N GLY A 34 2.55 5.18 8.61
CA GLY A 34 2.51 5.31 10.06
C GLY A 34 1.57 4.34 10.76
N ILE A 35 0.48 3.94 10.11
CA ILE A 35 -0.38 2.91 10.68
C ILE A 35 0.11 1.51 10.34
N LEU A 36 0.75 1.35 9.17
CA LEU A 36 1.17 0.04 8.70
C LEU A 36 2.39 -0.49 9.45
N PHE A 37 3.34 0.39 9.78
CA PHE A 37 4.65 -0.02 10.29
C PHE A 37 5.12 0.89 11.41
N ASN A 38 5.87 0.32 12.35
CA ASN A 38 6.66 1.11 13.28
C ASN A 38 7.89 1.69 12.56
N SER A 39 8.48 2.74 13.13
CA SER A 39 9.62 3.43 12.53
C SER A 39 10.77 2.45 12.23
N GLY A 40 11.24 2.49 10.99
CA GLY A 40 12.36 1.65 10.54
C GLY A 40 12.04 0.16 10.41
N LYS A 41 10.79 -0.23 10.57
CA LYS A 41 10.36 -1.63 10.53
C LYS A 41 9.55 -1.93 9.27
N SER A 42 9.53 -3.19 8.87
CA SER A 42 8.71 -3.69 7.75
C SER A 42 7.66 -4.71 8.19
N GLU A 43 7.58 -5.03 9.48
CA GLU A 43 6.52 -5.90 10.00
C GLU A 43 5.24 -5.10 10.15
N LEU A 44 4.13 -5.69 9.73
CA LEU A 44 2.81 -5.07 9.89
C LEU A 44 2.43 -5.00 11.36
N THR A 45 1.93 -3.85 11.78
CA THR A 45 1.37 -3.68 13.12
C THR A 45 0.03 -4.42 13.23
N SER A 46 -0.47 -4.61 14.46
CA SER A 46 -1.80 -5.21 14.65
C SER A 46 -2.90 -4.33 14.05
N GLU A 47 -2.76 -3.02 14.14
CA GLU A 47 -3.67 -2.04 13.53
C GLU A 47 -3.64 -2.16 12.00
N ALA A 48 -2.45 -2.36 11.43
CA ALA A 48 -2.29 -2.58 9.99
C ALA A 48 -3.04 -3.82 9.53
N ARG A 49 -2.92 -4.91 10.27
CA ARG A 49 -3.60 -6.17 9.93
C ARG A 49 -5.12 -6.01 9.95
N SER A 50 -5.65 -5.32 10.95
CA SER A 50 -7.09 -5.02 11.02
C SER A 50 -7.55 -4.16 9.85
N LEU A 51 -6.78 -3.14 9.50
CA LEU A 51 -7.08 -2.25 8.37
C LEU A 51 -7.04 -3.02 7.05
N LEU A 52 -5.95 -3.76 6.81
CA LEU A 52 -5.76 -4.49 5.56
C LEU A 52 -6.75 -5.65 5.43
N ASP A 53 -7.22 -6.22 6.52
CA ASP A 53 -8.29 -7.22 6.50
C ASP A 53 -9.56 -6.65 5.86
N LYS A 54 -9.94 -5.43 6.26
CA LYS A 54 -11.09 -4.74 5.69
C LYS A 54 -10.88 -4.36 4.22
N VAL A 55 -9.68 -3.89 3.90
CA VAL A 55 -9.32 -3.59 2.50
C VAL A 55 -9.39 -4.85 1.65
N ALA A 56 -8.86 -5.96 2.15
CA ALA A 56 -8.88 -7.24 1.44
C ALA A 56 -10.32 -7.71 1.19
N ASP A 57 -11.20 -7.61 2.18
CA ASP A 57 -12.59 -8.00 2.03
C ASP A 57 -13.30 -7.18 0.94
N ALA A 58 -12.91 -5.91 0.79
CA ALA A 58 -13.46 -5.07 -0.27
C ALA A 58 -12.89 -5.40 -1.65
N LEU A 59 -11.65 -5.89 -1.73
CA LEU A 59 -10.95 -6.10 -2.99
C LEU A 59 -10.94 -7.55 -3.48
N ILE A 60 -11.38 -8.52 -2.68
CA ILE A 60 -11.24 -9.93 -3.06
C ILE A 60 -11.99 -10.28 -4.35
N GLU A 61 -13.08 -9.59 -4.65
CA GLU A 61 -13.83 -9.78 -5.89
C GLU A 61 -13.03 -9.41 -7.13
N TYR A 62 -11.97 -8.62 -6.96
CA TYR A 62 -11.09 -8.15 -8.04
C TYR A 62 -9.76 -8.91 -8.09
N ASP A 63 -9.71 -10.11 -7.48
CA ASP A 63 -8.50 -10.93 -7.43
C ASP A 63 -7.97 -11.31 -8.81
N ASP A 64 -8.85 -11.39 -9.81
CA ASP A 64 -8.46 -11.66 -11.20
C ASP A 64 -7.88 -10.42 -11.92
N ASN A 65 -8.05 -9.24 -11.35
CA ASN A 65 -7.46 -8.02 -11.88
C ASN A 65 -5.99 -7.92 -11.45
N VAL A 66 -5.20 -7.20 -12.24
CA VAL A 66 -3.82 -6.90 -11.83
C VAL A 66 -3.85 -5.95 -10.65
N ILE A 67 -3.16 -6.31 -9.58
CA ILE A 67 -3.01 -5.49 -8.38
C ILE A 67 -1.52 -5.29 -8.14
N THR A 68 -1.09 -4.03 -8.03
CA THR A 68 0.29 -3.70 -7.69
C THR A 68 0.37 -3.01 -6.34
N ILE A 69 1.40 -3.36 -5.58
CA ILE A 69 1.65 -2.79 -4.25
C ILE A 69 3.03 -2.12 -4.29
N GLU A 70 3.08 -0.83 -4.01
CA GLU A 70 4.31 -0.06 -4.15
C GLU A 70 4.62 0.68 -2.85
N GLY A 71 5.81 0.44 -2.30
CA GLY A 71 6.28 1.10 -1.08
C GLY A 71 7.08 2.36 -1.37
N HIS A 72 6.90 3.38 -0.52
CA HIS A 72 7.59 4.66 -0.59
C HIS A 72 8.04 5.12 0.78
N THR A 73 9.17 5.81 0.84
CA THR A 73 9.71 6.38 2.06
C THR A 73 9.81 7.90 1.95
N ASP A 74 10.07 8.57 3.08
CA ASP A 74 10.57 9.93 3.05
C ASP A 74 12.06 9.95 2.68
N SER A 75 12.66 11.13 2.66
CA SER A 75 14.07 11.30 2.28
C SER A 75 15.04 11.16 3.44
N VAL A 76 14.58 10.92 4.68
CA VAL A 76 15.48 10.70 5.81
C VAL A 76 16.21 9.38 5.60
N PRO A 77 17.55 9.39 5.56
CA PRO A 77 18.30 8.17 5.31
C PRO A 77 18.10 7.13 6.40
N ILE A 78 18.02 5.87 6.00
CA ILE A 78 18.06 4.74 6.90
C ILE A 78 19.32 3.91 6.61
N ASN A 79 19.95 3.42 7.67
CA ASN A 79 21.07 2.49 7.56
C ASN A 79 21.09 1.64 8.81
N THR A 80 20.43 0.48 8.74
CA THR A 80 20.38 -0.48 9.82
C THR A 80 20.90 -1.83 9.33
N SER A 81 21.09 -2.79 10.24
CA SER A 81 21.50 -4.14 9.87
C SER A 81 20.54 -4.83 8.92
N LEU A 82 19.23 -4.50 9.01
CA LEU A 82 18.20 -5.08 8.15
C LEU A 82 18.03 -4.30 6.85
N PHE A 83 18.12 -2.96 6.91
CA PHE A 83 17.82 -2.10 5.78
C PHE A 83 18.98 -1.12 5.54
N PRO A 84 19.85 -1.42 4.56
CA PRO A 84 21.00 -0.53 4.28
C PRO A 84 20.58 0.82 3.68
N ASN A 85 19.36 0.91 3.10
CA ASN A 85 18.87 2.13 2.47
C ASN A 85 17.33 2.13 2.37
N ASN A 86 16.77 3.26 1.96
CA ASN A 86 15.33 3.43 1.84
C ASN A 86 14.72 2.55 0.74
N MET A 87 15.47 2.25 -0.31
CA MET A 87 14.99 1.35 -1.37
C MET A 87 14.66 -0.01 -0.78
N MET A 88 15.55 -0.58 0.00
CA MET A 88 15.34 -1.89 0.61
C MET A 88 14.19 -1.86 1.62
N LEU A 89 14.11 -0.82 2.45
CA LEU A 89 13.00 -0.68 3.39
C LEU A 89 11.66 -0.66 2.65
N SER A 90 11.56 0.12 1.58
CA SER A 90 10.32 0.24 0.79
C SER A 90 9.94 -1.06 0.11
N LEU A 91 10.92 -1.83 -0.39
CA LEU A 91 10.70 -3.15 -0.97
C LEU A 91 10.08 -4.12 0.05
N TYR A 92 10.70 -4.21 1.23
CA TYR A 92 10.23 -5.13 2.27
C TYR A 92 8.87 -4.73 2.82
N ARG A 93 8.60 -3.44 2.92
CA ARG A 93 7.29 -2.95 3.37
C ARG A 93 6.19 -3.31 2.38
N ALA A 94 6.43 -3.09 1.09
CA ALA A 94 5.47 -3.49 0.06
C ALA A 94 5.25 -5.01 0.06
N TYR A 95 6.32 -5.77 0.21
CA TYR A 95 6.23 -7.22 0.27
C TYR A 95 5.42 -7.71 1.49
N SER A 96 5.53 -7.06 2.63
CA SER A 96 4.76 -7.43 3.81
C SER A 96 3.25 -7.29 3.57
N VAL A 97 2.85 -6.25 2.85
CA VAL A 97 1.44 -6.08 2.46
C VAL A 97 1.02 -7.15 1.44
N PHE A 98 1.85 -7.37 0.42
CA PHE A 98 1.63 -8.43 -0.57
C PHE A 98 1.46 -9.79 0.10
N ASP A 99 2.38 -10.14 1.00
CA ASP A 99 2.35 -11.42 1.70
C ASP A 99 1.09 -11.59 2.55
N PHE A 100 0.65 -10.54 3.21
CA PHE A 100 -0.58 -10.56 3.98
C PHE A 100 -1.78 -10.91 3.09
N PHE A 101 -1.92 -10.24 1.94
CA PHE A 101 -3.02 -10.50 1.03
C PHE A 101 -2.97 -11.92 0.47
N VAL A 102 -1.80 -12.38 0.05
CA VAL A 102 -1.67 -13.70 -0.58
C VAL A 102 -1.79 -14.82 0.46
N SER A 103 -1.01 -14.74 1.54
CA SER A 103 -0.90 -15.84 2.51
C SER A 103 -2.08 -15.92 3.48
N GLU A 104 -2.66 -14.77 3.84
CA GLU A 104 -3.69 -14.73 4.87
C GLU A 104 -5.08 -14.44 4.31
N LYS A 105 -5.19 -13.77 3.16
CA LYS A 105 -6.48 -13.40 2.58
C LYS A 105 -6.82 -14.13 1.28
N GLY A 106 -5.95 -15.00 0.82
CA GLY A 106 -6.22 -15.86 -0.32
C GLY A 106 -6.15 -15.22 -1.69
N PHE A 107 -5.49 -14.06 -1.82
CA PHE A 107 -5.28 -13.42 -3.12
C PHE A 107 -4.32 -14.20 -3.98
N SER A 108 -4.48 -14.11 -5.30
CA SER A 108 -3.61 -14.77 -6.26
C SER A 108 -2.25 -14.08 -6.35
N ASP A 109 -1.17 -14.85 -6.25
CA ASP A 109 0.18 -14.34 -6.50
C ASP A 109 0.51 -14.27 -8.00
N GLN A 110 -0.41 -14.68 -8.87
CA GLN A 110 -0.23 -14.62 -10.32
C GLN A 110 -0.61 -13.27 -10.91
N THR A 111 -1.50 -12.54 -10.23
CA THR A 111 -1.98 -11.23 -10.68
C THR A 111 -1.54 -10.08 -9.78
N MET A 112 -0.94 -10.38 -8.63
CA MET A 112 -0.46 -9.38 -7.68
C MET A 112 1.06 -9.28 -7.71
N SER A 113 1.60 -8.07 -7.59
CA SER A 113 3.04 -7.82 -7.50
C SER A 113 3.34 -6.75 -6.48
N SER A 114 4.59 -6.73 -6.00
CA SER A 114 5.06 -5.71 -5.08
C SER A 114 6.37 -5.11 -5.54
N SER A 115 6.59 -3.84 -5.25
CA SER A 115 7.81 -3.12 -5.60
C SER A 115 8.09 -2.02 -4.58
N GLY A 116 9.32 -1.50 -4.60
CA GLY A 116 9.71 -0.38 -3.75
C GLY A 116 10.35 0.72 -4.60
N ARG A 117 10.10 1.97 -4.23
CA ARG A 117 10.63 3.13 -4.91
C ARG A 117 11.55 3.98 -4.01
N GLY A 118 11.73 3.58 -2.75
CA GLY A 118 12.48 4.38 -1.81
C GLY A 118 11.91 5.78 -1.68
N ASP A 119 12.77 6.80 -1.72
CA ASP A 119 12.36 8.21 -1.65
C ASP A 119 12.22 8.88 -3.03
N ALA A 120 12.19 8.10 -4.10
CA ALA A 120 12.26 8.61 -5.48
C ALA A 120 10.97 9.32 -5.94
N VAL A 121 9.83 9.07 -5.29
CA VAL A 121 8.52 9.59 -5.74
C VAL A 121 7.81 10.29 -4.58
N PRO A 122 8.27 11.49 -4.18
CA PRO A 122 7.59 12.24 -3.12
C PRO A 122 6.24 12.78 -3.62
N ILE A 123 5.25 12.79 -2.72
CA ILE A 123 3.95 13.43 -2.97
C ILE A 123 3.78 14.70 -2.13
N ALA A 124 4.72 14.96 -1.23
CA ALA A 124 4.74 16.15 -0.39
C ALA A 124 6.18 16.56 -0.12
N THR A 125 6.36 17.72 0.52
CA THR A 125 7.70 18.16 0.89
C THR A 125 8.33 17.26 1.95
N ASN A 126 9.62 16.99 1.81
CA ASN A 126 10.41 16.29 2.83
C ASN A 126 10.96 17.25 3.90
N ASP A 127 10.71 18.56 3.76
CA ASP A 127 11.25 19.57 4.68
C ASP A 127 10.48 19.65 5.99
N THR A 128 9.25 19.14 6.04
CA THR A 128 8.42 19.17 7.23
C THR A 128 8.06 17.76 7.70
N PRO A 129 7.82 17.57 9.01
CA PRO A 129 7.36 16.27 9.52
C PRO A 129 6.05 15.81 8.87
N GLU A 130 5.13 16.73 8.62
CA GLU A 130 3.84 16.43 7.99
C GLU A 130 4.01 15.94 6.56
N GLY A 131 4.88 16.59 5.79
CA GLY A 131 5.17 16.20 4.42
C GLY A 131 5.88 14.85 4.36
N ARG A 132 6.84 14.63 5.25
CA ARG A 132 7.52 13.33 5.35
C ARG A 132 6.54 12.20 5.67
N ALA A 133 5.60 12.45 6.59
CA ALA A 133 4.58 11.46 6.93
C ALA A 133 3.72 11.09 5.72
N GLN A 134 3.39 12.04 4.86
CA GLN A 134 2.66 11.77 3.62
C GLN A 134 3.48 10.93 2.63
N ASN A 135 4.79 11.15 2.57
CA ASN A 135 5.67 10.41 1.66
C ASN A 135 5.86 8.95 2.11
N ARG A 136 5.80 8.68 3.42
CA ARG A 136 5.85 7.32 3.98
C ARG A 136 4.51 6.63 3.76
N ARG A 137 4.38 5.86 2.69
CA ARG A 137 3.12 5.26 2.28
C ARG A 137 3.30 3.97 1.50
N VAL A 138 2.23 3.22 1.40
CA VAL A 138 2.10 2.10 0.47
C VAL A 138 0.91 2.41 -0.45
N GLU A 139 1.15 2.33 -1.75
CA GLU A 139 0.11 2.52 -2.77
C GLU A 139 -0.32 1.17 -3.31
N ILE A 140 -1.63 0.92 -3.25
CA ILE A 140 -2.24 -0.30 -3.81
C ILE A 140 -3.05 0.14 -5.03
N LYS A 141 -2.69 -0.38 -6.21
CA LYS A 141 -3.39 -0.06 -7.46
C LYS A 141 -4.10 -1.30 -7.97
N VAL A 142 -5.40 -1.18 -8.17
CA VAL A 142 -6.24 -2.22 -8.76
C VAL A 142 -6.60 -1.77 -10.16
N TYR A 143 -6.08 -2.47 -11.16
CA TYR A 143 -6.25 -2.08 -12.56
C TYR A 143 -7.54 -2.64 -13.13
N ASN A 144 -8.13 -1.93 -14.09
CA ASN A 144 -9.25 -2.45 -14.88
C ASN A 144 -8.80 -3.72 -15.60
N SER A 145 -9.72 -4.66 -15.75
CA SER A 145 -9.41 -5.83 -16.56
C SER A 145 -9.21 -5.42 -18.03
N ILE A 146 -8.40 -6.22 -18.76
CA ILE A 146 -8.05 -5.94 -20.16
C ILE A 146 -9.32 -5.84 -21.04
N ASN A 147 -10.37 -6.55 -20.66
CA ASN A 147 -11.61 -6.66 -21.44
C ASN A 147 -12.71 -5.72 -20.96
N SER A 148 -12.42 -4.81 -20.06
CA SER A 148 -13.43 -3.87 -19.53
C SER A 148 -13.27 -2.46 -20.09
#